data_a6513d4a35508bc7701f381052783efe
#
_entry.id   a6513d4a35508bc7701f381052783efe
#
_cell.length_a   1.000
_cell.length_b   1.000
_cell.length_c   1.000
_cell.angle_alpha   90.00
_cell.angle_beta   90.00
_cell.angle_gamma   90.00
#
_symmetry.space_group_name_H-M   'P 1'
#
loop_
_entity.id
_entity.type
_entity.pdbx_description
1 polymer ?
#
loop_
_entity_poly.entity_id
_entity_poly.type
_entity_poly.pdbx_seq_one_letter_code
_entity_poly.pdbx_strand_id
1 'polypeptide(L)'
;SIGKTLINIIKQDKKNFEIVLLSADGNYKQLLKQAKFFKVKNLIITNQNSYKKVKENRFYKNMNIYNDFSSFRKIFKRKIDYTMSSISGIQGLKPTIEIIKYTKKIAIANKEAIICGWDLIEKRLNKHKTKFIPVDSEHFSIWYALQEIEKNLIEKIYLTASGGPFLGKSFQKLKKVNIKQVTNHPNWKMGKKISTDSATMINKVFEVIEAKKIFKISYNKLAIIIHPKSYVHAIIKFKNGLTKIIVHDTDMKIPIFNSLYSSKKFINSKKLDFKVLNNLDFRGANPKKFPLIKVLKMLPENTSLFETILVSINDKFVELFL
;
A
#
# COMPACT_ATOMS: atom_id res chain seq x y z
N SER A 1 -4.13 4.93 -9.20
CA SER A 1 -4.10 4.87 -7.71
C SER A 1 -4.92 3.70 -7.21
N ILE A 2 -4.63 3.23 -6.00
CA ILE A 2 -5.30 2.09 -5.34
C ILE A 2 -6.83 2.30 -5.31
N GLY A 3 -7.30 3.45 -4.83
CA GLY A 3 -8.74 3.74 -4.79
C GLY A 3 -9.40 3.66 -6.17
N LYS A 4 -8.74 4.16 -7.23
CA LYS A 4 -9.26 4.05 -8.59
C LYS A 4 -9.31 2.59 -9.07
N THR A 5 -8.32 1.78 -8.73
CA THR A 5 -8.29 0.34 -9.06
C THR A 5 -9.43 -0.39 -8.35
N LEU A 6 -9.66 -0.12 -7.06
CA LEU A 6 -10.81 -0.69 -6.34
C LEU A 6 -12.14 -0.34 -7.00
N ILE A 7 -12.34 0.94 -7.34
CA ILE A 7 -13.57 1.39 -8.03
C ILE A 7 -13.77 0.65 -9.36
N ASN A 8 -12.70 0.41 -10.11
CA ASN A 8 -12.79 -0.35 -11.36
C ASN A 8 -13.16 -1.83 -11.14
N ILE A 9 -12.68 -2.44 -10.06
CA ILE A 9 -13.09 -3.80 -9.67
C ILE A 9 -14.58 -3.82 -9.30
N ILE A 10 -15.01 -2.93 -8.42
CA ILE A 10 -16.43 -2.84 -7.99
C ILE A 10 -17.36 -2.54 -9.18
N LYS A 11 -16.89 -1.76 -10.16
CA LYS A 11 -17.69 -1.45 -11.37
C LYS A 11 -18.10 -2.70 -12.13
N GLN A 12 -17.26 -3.73 -12.17
CA GLN A 12 -17.56 -5.00 -12.84
C GLN A 12 -18.57 -5.86 -12.07
N ASP A 13 -18.77 -5.59 -10.78
CA ASP A 13 -19.66 -6.34 -9.91
C ASP A 13 -20.62 -5.41 -9.12
N LYS A 14 -21.06 -4.33 -9.76
CA LYS A 14 -21.81 -3.23 -9.14
C LYS A 14 -23.03 -3.70 -8.34
N LYS A 15 -23.70 -4.76 -8.77
CA LYS A 15 -24.92 -5.28 -8.13
C LYS A 15 -24.68 -5.76 -6.70
N ASN A 16 -23.47 -6.19 -6.37
CA ASN A 16 -23.10 -6.74 -5.07
C ASN A 16 -22.47 -5.71 -4.10
N PHE A 17 -22.38 -4.44 -4.51
CA PHE A 17 -21.74 -3.40 -3.70
C PHE A 17 -22.60 -2.15 -3.58
N GLU A 18 -22.69 -1.66 -2.36
CA GLU A 18 -23.13 -0.31 -2.04
C GLU A 18 -21.94 0.49 -1.51
N ILE A 19 -21.62 1.61 -2.17
CA ILE A 19 -20.55 2.50 -1.70
C ILE A 19 -21.18 3.57 -0.82
N VAL A 20 -20.88 3.52 0.48
CA VAL A 20 -21.44 4.43 1.48
C VAL A 20 -20.74 5.78 1.46
N LEU A 21 -19.42 5.80 1.22
CA LEU A 21 -18.58 7.00 1.26
C LEU A 21 -17.48 6.93 0.21
N LEU A 22 -17.23 8.06 -0.45
CA LEU A 22 -16.02 8.31 -1.23
C LEU A 22 -15.30 9.54 -0.69
N SER A 23 -13.96 9.52 -0.69
CA SER A 23 -13.15 10.67 -0.30
C SER A 23 -12.06 10.97 -1.31
N ALA A 24 -11.74 12.26 -1.45
CA ALA A 24 -10.59 12.76 -2.19
C ALA A 24 -10.08 14.05 -1.56
N ASP A 25 -8.84 14.40 -1.84
CA ASP A 25 -8.34 15.73 -1.52
C ASP A 25 -8.79 16.73 -2.59
N GLY A 26 -7.99 17.03 -3.60
CA GLY A 26 -8.30 18.03 -4.63
C GLY A 26 -9.01 17.50 -5.88
N ASN A 27 -9.01 16.19 -6.12
CA ASN A 27 -9.57 15.61 -7.37
C ASN A 27 -11.09 15.40 -7.29
N TYR A 28 -11.82 16.48 -6.97
CA TYR A 28 -13.28 16.43 -6.84
C TYR A 28 -14.01 16.05 -8.13
N LYS A 29 -13.49 16.44 -9.31
CA LYS A 29 -14.12 16.09 -10.59
C LYS A 29 -14.25 14.58 -10.78
N GLN A 30 -13.17 13.85 -10.50
CA GLN A 30 -13.18 12.39 -10.57
C GLN A 30 -14.06 11.77 -9.48
N LEU A 31 -14.03 12.33 -8.26
CA LEU A 31 -14.87 11.91 -7.14
C LEU A 31 -16.35 12.02 -7.48
N LEU A 32 -16.81 13.16 -8.01
CA LEU A 32 -18.19 13.39 -8.42
C LEU A 32 -18.64 12.45 -9.55
N LYS A 33 -17.77 12.20 -10.53
CA LYS A 33 -18.05 11.24 -11.59
C LYS A 33 -18.29 9.83 -11.04
N GLN A 34 -17.48 9.41 -10.07
CA GLN A 34 -17.65 8.12 -9.38
C GLN A 34 -18.91 8.12 -8.51
N ALA A 35 -19.16 9.18 -7.75
CA ALA A 35 -20.34 9.32 -6.91
C ALA A 35 -21.64 9.24 -7.71
N LYS A 36 -21.72 9.92 -8.86
CA LYS A 36 -22.86 9.86 -9.78
C LYS A 36 -23.07 8.43 -10.30
N PHE A 37 -22.01 7.76 -10.75
CA PHE A 37 -22.09 6.41 -11.31
C PHE A 37 -22.59 5.38 -10.29
N PHE A 38 -22.10 5.45 -9.05
CA PHE A 38 -22.46 4.51 -7.97
C PHE A 38 -23.62 5.00 -7.08
N LYS A 39 -24.19 6.17 -7.37
CA LYS A 39 -25.25 6.82 -6.57
C LYS A 39 -24.85 7.05 -5.10
N VAL A 40 -23.59 7.41 -4.87
CA VAL A 40 -23.03 7.65 -3.53
C VAL A 40 -23.50 9.00 -3.01
N LYS A 41 -24.09 9.01 -1.80
CA LYS A 41 -24.62 10.22 -1.19
C LYS A 41 -23.60 10.99 -0.32
N ASN A 42 -22.62 10.28 0.27
CA ASN A 42 -21.68 10.90 1.21
C ASN A 42 -20.30 11.07 0.57
N LEU A 43 -19.79 12.29 0.58
CA LEU A 43 -18.49 12.65 0.03
C LEU A 43 -17.68 13.43 1.05
N ILE A 44 -16.37 13.16 1.12
CA ILE A 44 -15.41 13.99 1.87
C ILE A 44 -14.40 14.55 0.87
N ILE A 45 -14.25 15.89 0.87
CA ILE A 45 -13.29 16.63 0.05
C ILE A 45 -12.44 17.46 0.99
N THR A 46 -11.19 17.04 1.23
CA THR A 46 -10.33 17.68 2.24
C THR A 46 -9.70 18.97 1.78
N ASN A 47 -9.48 19.15 0.48
CA ASN A 47 -9.02 20.41 -0.08
C ASN A 47 -10.11 21.48 -0.01
N GLN A 48 -9.84 22.58 0.71
CA GLN A 48 -10.79 23.63 1.00
C GLN A 48 -11.40 24.28 -0.24
N ASN A 49 -10.56 24.60 -1.24
CA ASN A 49 -11.01 25.25 -2.47
C ASN A 49 -11.94 24.32 -3.29
N SER A 50 -11.56 23.04 -3.37
CA SER A 50 -12.37 22.02 -4.04
C SER A 50 -13.70 21.79 -3.32
N TYR A 51 -13.68 21.75 -1.99
CA TYR A 51 -14.86 21.61 -1.15
C TYR A 51 -15.85 22.76 -1.39
N LYS A 52 -15.40 24.04 -1.31
CA LYS A 52 -16.25 25.21 -1.56
C LYS A 52 -16.91 25.14 -2.93
N LYS A 53 -16.12 24.91 -4.00
CA LYS A 53 -16.64 24.78 -5.38
C LYS A 53 -17.74 23.74 -5.53
N VAL A 54 -17.64 22.61 -4.81
CA VAL A 54 -18.65 21.55 -4.90
C VAL A 54 -19.85 21.84 -4.02
N LYS A 55 -19.63 22.39 -2.82
CA LYS A 55 -20.69 22.69 -1.84
C LYS A 55 -21.65 23.76 -2.33
N GLU A 56 -21.13 24.77 -3.02
CA GLU A 56 -21.91 25.90 -3.57
C GLU A 56 -22.65 25.54 -4.85
N ASN A 57 -22.29 24.43 -5.50
CA ASN A 57 -22.88 24.03 -6.76
C ASN A 57 -24.25 23.35 -6.57
N ARG A 58 -25.28 23.98 -7.12
CA ARG A 58 -26.69 23.53 -6.99
C ARG A 58 -26.95 22.11 -7.50
N PHE A 59 -26.15 21.61 -8.45
CA PHE A 59 -26.26 20.24 -8.98
C PHE A 59 -25.99 19.15 -7.93
N TYR A 60 -25.31 19.49 -6.81
CA TYR A 60 -24.92 18.51 -5.78
C TYR A 60 -25.68 18.69 -4.46
N LYS A 61 -26.80 19.43 -4.46
CA LYS A 61 -27.61 19.70 -3.24
C LYS A 61 -28.10 18.41 -2.54
N ASN A 62 -28.32 17.37 -3.31
CA ASN A 62 -28.79 16.05 -2.78
C ASN A 62 -27.65 15.18 -2.26
N MET A 63 -26.41 15.67 -2.23
CA MET A 63 -25.26 14.95 -1.69
C MET A 63 -24.83 15.56 -0.36
N ASN A 64 -24.45 14.70 0.58
CA ASN A 64 -23.84 15.11 1.84
C ASN A 64 -22.34 15.32 1.62
N ILE A 65 -21.91 16.56 1.53
CA ILE A 65 -20.52 16.93 1.23
C ILE A 65 -19.90 17.50 2.50
N TYR A 66 -18.80 16.85 2.93
CA TYR A 66 -18.05 17.18 4.13
C TYR A 66 -16.61 17.57 3.76
N ASN A 67 -15.98 18.38 4.63
CA ASN A 67 -14.60 18.83 4.40
C ASN A 67 -13.54 18.05 5.22
N ASP A 68 -13.98 17.27 6.20
CA ASP A 68 -13.09 16.52 7.08
C ASP A 68 -13.67 15.17 7.49
N PHE A 69 -12.80 14.33 8.10
CA PHE A 69 -13.14 13.01 8.53
C PHE A 69 -13.86 12.93 9.89
N SER A 70 -14.02 14.03 10.62
CA SER A 70 -14.84 14.07 11.84
C SER A 70 -16.30 13.74 11.54
N SER A 71 -16.70 13.93 10.28
CA SER A 71 -18.01 13.57 9.73
C SER A 71 -18.34 12.07 9.75
N PHE A 72 -17.37 11.19 9.99
CA PHE A 72 -17.63 9.73 10.08
C PHE A 72 -18.76 9.37 11.04
N ARG A 73 -18.86 10.05 12.20
CA ARG A 73 -19.95 9.83 13.17
C ARG A 73 -21.34 10.18 12.63
N LYS A 74 -21.41 11.09 11.67
CA LYS A 74 -22.67 11.49 10.99
C LYS A 74 -23.02 10.48 9.88
N ILE A 75 -22.01 9.96 9.18
CA ILE A 75 -22.15 9.09 8.02
C ILE A 75 -22.46 7.65 8.44
N PHE A 76 -21.69 7.13 9.42
CA PHE A 76 -21.78 5.72 9.80
C PHE A 76 -22.61 5.51 11.06
N LYS A 77 -23.81 4.97 10.90
CA LYS A 77 -24.70 4.56 12.00
C LYS A 77 -24.46 3.11 12.47
N ARG A 78 -23.88 2.29 11.60
CA ARG A 78 -23.49 0.89 11.85
C ARG A 78 -22.16 0.59 11.15
N LYS A 79 -21.54 -0.53 11.49
CA LYS A 79 -20.33 -0.97 10.80
C LYS A 79 -20.65 -1.37 9.35
N ILE A 80 -19.86 -0.87 8.43
CA ILE A 80 -19.83 -1.32 7.04
C ILE A 80 -18.93 -2.55 6.89
N ASP A 81 -19.12 -3.31 5.82
CA ASP A 81 -18.41 -4.58 5.66
C ASP A 81 -16.93 -4.39 5.30
N TYR A 82 -16.60 -3.35 4.53
CA TYR A 82 -15.25 -3.15 4.01
C TYR A 82 -14.88 -1.68 3.87
N THR A 83 -13.65 -1.36 4.23
CA THR A 83 -13.03 -0.05 3.96
C THR A 83 -11.68 -0.25 3.27
N MET A 84 -11.41 0.55 2.23
CA MET A 84 -10.08 0.71 1.64
C MET A 84 -9.48 2.03 2.14
N SER A 85 -8.45 1.95 2.95
CA SER A 85 -7.64 3.11 3.34
C SER A 85 -6.46 3.27 2.36
N SER A 86 -6.58 4.25 1.45
CA SER A 86 -5.59 4.50 0.40
C SER A 86 -5.22 5.98 0.24
N ILE A 87 -5.35 6.75 1.32
CA ILE A 87 -4.89 8.14 1.39
C ILE A 87 -3.36 8.10 1.50
N SER A 88 -2.66 8.78 0.59
CA SER A 88 -1.20 8.78 0.54
C SER A 88 -0.57 9.60 1.67
N GLY A 89 0.61 9.20 2.14
CA GLY A 89 1.39 9.91 3.13
C GLY A 89 0.83 9.84 4.56
N ILE A 90 1.51 10.51 5.49
CA ILE A 90 1.17 10.50 6.93
C ILE A 90 -0.24 11.06 7.21
N GLN A 91 -0.77 11.91 6.34
CA GLN A 91 -2.12 12.48 6.45
C GLN A 91 -3.22 11.40 6.44
N GLY A 92 -2.94 10.22 5.90
CA GLY A 92 -3.84 9.07 5.95
C GLY A 92 -3.93 8.37 7.31
N LEU A 93 -3.02 8.63 8.25
CA LEU A 93 -2.98 7.93 9.54
C LEU A 93 -4.22 8.20 10.38
N LYS A 94 -4.55 9.46 10.63
CA LYS A 94 -5.71 9.85 11.46
C LYS A 94 -7.03 9.28 10.92
N PRO A 95 -7.40 9.49 9.63
CA PRO A 95 -8.63 8.91 9.08
C PRO A 95 -8.62 7.38 9.09
N THR A 96 -7.46 6.73 8.93
CA THR A 96 -7.34 5.27 9.05
C THR A 96 -7.69 4.79 10.46
N ILE A 97 -7.14 5.43 11.50
CA ILE A 97 -7.44 5.09 12.90
C ILE A 97 -8.92 5.33 13.22
N GLU A 98 -9.49 6.42 12.73
CA GLU A 98 -10.87 6.80 13.03
C GLU A 98 -11.91 5.90 12.36
N ILE A 99 -11.65 5.44 11.12
CA ILE A 99 -12.61 4.60 10.37
C ILE A 99 -12.71 3.16 10.92
N ILE A 100 -11.68 2.68 11.62
CA ILE A 100 -11.62 1.29 12.12
C ILE A 100 -12.85 0.92 12.94
N LYS A 101 -13.36 1.81 13.78
CA LYS A 101 -14.55 1.54 14.60
C LYS A 101 -15.83 1.36 13.80
N TYR A 102 -15.86 1.82 12.56
CA TYR A 102 -17.03 1.80 11.69
C TYR A 102 -16.96 0.72 10.60
N THR A 103 -15.95 -0.14 10.61
CA THR A 103 -15.80 -1.17 9.59
C THR A 103 -15.53 -2.54 10.18
N LYS A 104 -16.02 -3.60 9.51
CA LYS A 104 -15.75 -5.00 9.88
C LYS A 104 -14.38 -5.45 9.37
N LYS A 105 -14.01 -5.02 8.16
CA LYS A 105 -12.74 -5.35 7.50
C LYS A 105 -12.12 -4.09 6.89
N ILE A 106 -10.86 -3.83 7.20
CA ILE A 106 -10.10 -2.72 6.64
C ILE A 106 -8.91 -3.22 5.84
N ALA A 107 -8.79 -2.77 4.60
CA ALA A 107 -7.61 -2.95 3.77
C ALA A 107 -6.80 -1.66 3.77
N ILE A 108 -5.54 -1.71 4.18
CA ILE A 108 -4.68 -0.53 4.28
C ILE A 108 -3.58 -0.63 3.22
N ALA A 109 -3.53 0.39 2.36
CA ALA A 109 -2.53 0.53 1.30
C ALA A 109 -1.54 1.68 1.55
N ASN A 110 -1.64 2.32 2.71
CA ASN A 110 -0.80 3.45 3.12
C ASN A 110 0.31 2.97 4.05
N LYS A 111 1.51 2.78 3.49
CA LYS A 111 2.68 2.32 4.26
C LYS A 111 3.16 3.33 5.29
N GLU A 112 3.08 4.63 4.99
CA GLU A 112 3.50 5.68 5.92
C GLU A 112 2.64 5.66 7.19
N ALA A 113 1.33 5.45 7.06
CA ALA A 113 0.44 5.31 8.20
C ALA A 113 0.77 4.06 9.05
N ILE A 114 1.12 2.94 8.42
CA ILE A 114 1.53 1.73 9.12
C ILE A 114 2.87 1.95 9.82
N ILE A 115 3.86 2.50 9.14
CA ILE A 115 5.20 2.74 9.72
C ILE A 115 5.11 3.66 10.93
N CYS A 116 4.40 4.78 10.81
CA CYS A 116 4.36 5.81 11.84
C CYS A 116 3.37 5.54 12.97
N GLY A 117 2.32 4.75 12.73
CA GLY A 117 1.22 4.63 13.68
C GLY A 117 0.68 3.22 13.89
N TRP A 118 1.46 2.17 13.64
CA TRP A 118 0.98 0.78 13.72
C TRP A 118 0.41 0.44 15.11
N ASP A 119 1.08 0.82 16.17
CA ASP A 119 0.63 0.53 17.54
C ASP A 119 -0.75 1.12 17.84
N LEU A 120 -1.01 2.34 17.33
CA LEU A 120 -2.32 2.99 17.44
C LEU A 120 -3.36 2.28 16.56
N ILE A 121 -2.99 1.90 15.35
CA ILE A 121 -3.84 1.15 14.42
C ILE A 121 -4.19 -0.20 15.02
N GLU A 122 -3.20 -0.98 15.47
CA GLU A 122 -3.40 -2.31 16.05
C GLU A 122 -4.27 -2.27 17.30
N LYS A 123 -4.01 -1.32 18.20
CA LYS A 123 -4.85 -1.11 19.39
C LYS A 123 -6.32 -0.87 19.02
N ARG A 124 -6.57 -0.09 17.95
CA ARG A 124 -7.93 0.16 17.47
C ARG A 124 -8.55 -1.05 16.78
N LEU A 125 -7.78 -1.77 15.97
CA LEU A 125 -8.22 -3.01 15.34
C LEU A 125 -8.70 -4.03 16.39
N ASN A 126 -7.90 -4.25 17.42
CA ASN A 126 -8.20 -5.17 18.53
C ASN A 126 -9.42 -4.70 19.31
N LYS A 127 -9.47 -3.41 19.71
CA LYS A 127 -10.60 -2.84 20.46
C LYS A 127 -11.93 -3.01 19.71
N HIS A 128 -11.93 -2.84 18.42
CA HIS A 128 -13.15 -2.87 17.60
C HIS A 128 -13.36 -4.19 16.86
N LYS A 129 -12.51 -5.21 17.08
CA LYS A 129 -12.57 -6.52 16.41
C LYS A 129 -12.66 -6.36 14.88
N THR A 130 -11.89 -5.42 14.32
CA THR A 130 -11.84 -5.14 12.89
C THR A 130 -10.73 -5.96 12.24
N LYS A 131 -11.06 -6.73 11.20
CA LYS A 131 -10.06 -7.52 10.46
C LYS A 131 -9.21 -6.60 9.59
N PHE A 132 -7.90 -6.76 9.67
CA PHE A 132 -6.93 -6.02 8.85
C PHE A 132 -6.42 -6.88 7.69
N ILE A 133 -6.24 -6.26 6.53
CA ILE A 133 -5.59 -6.87 5.36
C ILE A 133 -4.57 -5.86 4.78
N PRO A 134 -3.30 -6.21 4.65
CA PRO A 134 -2.33 -5.39 3.94
C PRO A 134 -2.60 -5.44 2.43
N VAL A 135 -2.37 -4.32 1.73
CA VAL A 135 -2.64 -4.21 0.28
C VAL A 135 -1.36 -4.06 -0.54
N ASP A 136 -0.28 -3.57 0.06
CA ASP A 136 1.02 -3.55 -0.62
C ASP A 136 1.38 -4.96 -1.10
N SER A 137 1.88 -5.11 -2.33
CA SER A 137 1.96 -6.41 -3.01
C SER A 137 2.80 -7.43 -2.26
N GLU A 138 3.89 -7.00 -1.66
CA GLU A 138 4.77 -7.85 -0.86
C GLU A 138 4.11 -8.28 0.44
N HIS A 139 3.48 -7.32 1.15
CA HIS A 139 2.82 -7.59 2.42
C HIS A 139 1.55 -8.42 2.25
N PHE A 140 0.79 -8.17 1.18
CA PHE A 140 -0.33 -9.02 0.80
C PHE A 140 0.15 -10.46 0.54
N SER A 141 1.25 -10.63 -0.18
CA SER A 141 1.82 -11.94 -0.50
C SER A 141 2.30 -12.67 0.76
N ILE A 142 2.98 -11.96 1.68
CA ILE A 142 3.36 -12.53 2.98
C ILE A 142 2.12 -12.91 3.79
N TRP A 143 1.16 -12.01 3.90
CA TRP A 143 -0.10 -12.25 4.62
C TRP A 143 -0.84 -13.47 4.08
N TYR A 144 -0.95 -13.59 2.75
CA TYR A 144 -1.58 -14.72 2.09
C TYR A 144 -0.83 -16.04 2.33
N ALA A 145 0.51 -16.02 2.25
CA ALA A 145 1.35 -17.19 2.48
C ALA A 145 1.32 -17.68 3.92
N LEU A 146 1.05 -16.78 4.88
CA LEU A 146 1.05 -17.09 6.32
C LEU A 146 -0.36 -17.43 6.86
N GLN A 147 -1.39 -17.54 6.00
CA GLN A 147 -2.69 -18.03 6.46
C GLN A 147 -2.52 -19.42 7.06
N GLU A 148 -3.07 -19.60 8.27
CA GLU A 148 -3.05 -20.88 9.00
C GLU A 148 -1.64 -21.40 9.40
N ILE A 149 -0.63 -20.52 9.35
CA ILE A 149 0.75 -20.87 9.73
C ILE A 149 1.18 -20.15 11.00
N GLU A 150 1.74 -20.88 11.92
CA GLU A 150 2.33 -20.32 13.12
C GLU A 150 3.61 -19.54 12.82
N LYS A 151 3.69 -18.32 13.36
CA LYS A 151 4.81 -17.39 13.11
C LYS A 151 6.16 -17.88 13.68
N ASN A 152 6.14 -18.73 14.69
CA ASN A 152 7.35 -19.34 15.28
C ASN A 152 8.10 -20.24 14.28
N LEU A 153 7.40 -20.80 13.29
CA LEU A 153 7.96 -21.63 12.23
C LEU A 153 8.74 -20.82 11.18
N ILE A 154 8.59 -19.50 11.15
CA ILE A 154 9.28 -18.66 10.18
C ILE A 154 10.77 -18.58 10.53
N GLU A 155 11.61 -19.02 9.59
CA GLU A 155 13.06 -18.83 9.64
C GLU A 155 13.44 -17.47 9.05
N LYS A 156 13.02 -17.19 7.81
CA LYS A 156 13.39 -15.99 7.08
C LYS A 156 12.29 -15.57 6.09
N ILE A 157 12.09 -14.27 5.93
CA ILE A 157 11.25 -13.69 4.87
C ILE A 157 12.12 -12.82 3.99
N TYR A 158 12.02 -13.01 2.68
CA TYR A 158 12.68 -12.20 1.67
C TYR A 158 11.63 -11.36 0.96
N LEU A 159 11.74 -10.03 1.07
CA LEU A 159 10.97 -9.08 0.30
C LEU A 159 11.70 -8.83 -1.01
N THR A 160 11.01 -9.03 -2.12
CA THR A 160 11.63 -8.84 -3.43
C THR A 160 11.56 -7.38 -3.87
N ALA A 161 12.55 -6.93 -4.59
CA ALA A 161 12.64 -5.61 -5.17
C ALA A 161 13.03 -5.68 -6.64
N SER A 162 12.43 -4.85 -7.51
CA SER A 162 12.87 -4.76 -8.91
C SER A 162 14.30 -4.23 -9.06
N GLY A 163 14.80 -3.50 -8.05
CA GLY A 163 16.05 -2.73 -8.12
C GLY A 163 15.88 -1.36 -8.75
N GLY A 164 14.64 -1.00 -9.13
CA GLY A 164 14.30 0.32 -9.68
C GLY A 164 14.90 0.60 -11.07
N PRO A 165 14.72 1.82 -11.60
CA PRO A 165 15.15 2.20 -12.95
C PRO A 165 16.68 2.22 -13.14
N PHE A 166 17.44 2.10 -12.07
CA PHE A 166 18.89 2.24 -12.09
C PHE A 166 19.66 0.95 -11.79
N LEU A 167 18.99 -0.19 -11.74
CA LEU A 167 19.61 -1.47 -11.40
C LEU A 167 20.85 -1.78 -12.25
N GLY A 168 20.83 -1.53 -13.55
CA GLY A 168 21.94 -1.77 -14.48
C GLY A 168 22.93 -0.59 -14.64
N LYS A 169 22.73 0.56 -13.94
CA LYS A 169 23.56 1.76 -14.13
C LYS A 169 24.70 1.86 -13.12
N SER A 170 25.86 2.36 -13.58
CA SER A 170 26.98 2.67 -12.68
C SER A 170 26.68 3.89 -11.81
N PHE A 171 27.34 3.99 -10.65
CA PHE A 171 27.18 5.11 -9.71
C PHE A 171 27.49 6.47 -10.35
N GLN A 172 28.48 6.53 -11.23
CA GLN A 172 28.82 7.76 -11.95
C GLN A 172 27.68 8.29 -12.82
N LYS A 173 26.93 7.38 -13.46
CA LYS A 173 25.74 7.75 -14.25
C LYS A 173 24.57 8.26 -13.39
N LEU A 174 24.54 7.94 -12.10
CA LEU A 174 23.49 8.40 -11.18
C LEU A 174 23.62 9.88 -10.83
N LYS A 175 24.83 10.47 -10.91
CA LYS A 175 25.04 11.90 -10.63
C LYS A 175 24.33 12.85 -11.61
N LYS A 176 23.97 12.36 -12.80
CA LYS A 176 23.34 13.15 -13.88
C LYS A 176 21.92 12.73 -14.22
N VAL A 177 21.21 12.08 -13.28
CA VAL A 177 19.83 11.65 -13.51
C VAL A 177 18.83 12.79 -13.36
N ASN A 178 17.82 12.80 -14.20
CA ASN A 178 16.72 13.77 -14.13
C ASN A 178 15.42 13.14 -13.60
N ILE A 179 14.46 13.97 -13.24
CA ILE A 179 13.16 13.56 -12.67
C ILE A 179 12.47 12.53 -13.57
N LYS A 180 12.47 12.73 -14.89
CA LYS A 180 11.82 11.80 -15.85
C LYS A 180 12.41 10.40 -15.78
N GLN A 181 13.73 10.28 -15.63
CA GLN A 181 14.41 8.98 -15.50
C GLN A 181 14.12 8.31 -14.15
N VAL A 182 14.08 9.10 -13.06
CA VAL A 182 13.80 8.61 -11.70
C VAL A 182 12.37 8.11 -11.60
N THR A 183 11.42 8.82 -12.22
CA THR A 183 9.98 8.50 -12.12
C THR A 183 9.50 7.45 -13.13
N ASN A 184 10.36 6.99 -14.05
CA ASN A 184 10.03 5.95 -15.02
C ASN A 184 10.43 4.56 -14.51
N HIS A 185 9.51 3.91 -13.77
CA HIS A 185 9.76 2.57 -13.23
C HIS A 185 9.60 1.49 -14.31
N PRO A 186 10.53 0.48 -14.40
CA PRO A 186 10.53 -0.50 -15.50
C PRO A 186 9.29 -1.42 -15.53
N ASN A 187 8.76 -1.82 -14.38
CA ASN A 187 7.71 -2.84 -14.29
C ASN A 187 6.37 -2.30 -13.81
N TRP A 188 6.35 -1.20 -13.05
CA TRP A 188 5.17 -0.69 -12.39
C TRP A 188 4.76 0.70 -12.91
N LYS A 189 3.47 0.89 -13.13
CA LYS A 189 2.90 2.24 -13.37
C LYS A 189 2.49 2.86 -12.04
N MET A 190 3.37 3.67 -11.47
CA MET A 190 3.22 4.24 -10.13
C MET A 190 3.21 5.77 -10.15
N GLY A 191 2.84 6.37 -9.00
CA GLY A 191 2.97 7.82 -8.79
C GLY A 191 4.44 8.24 -8.68
N LYS A 192 4.72 9.55 -8.89
CA LYS A 192 6.09 10.10 -8.88
C LYS A 192 6.84 9.79 -7.58
N LYS A 193 6.22 10.01 -6.40
CA LYS A 193 6.84 9.74 -5.10
C LYS A 193 7.32 8.29 -4.99
N ILE A 194 6.43 7.32 -5.14
CA ILE A 194 6.77 5.90 -4.96
C ILE A 194 7.76 5.41 -6.04
N SER A 195 7.77 6.02 -7.24
CA SER A 195 8.79 5.72 -8.25
C SER A 195 10.16 6.25 -7.83
N THR A 196 10.22 7.43 -7.22
CA THR A 196 11.46 7.99 -6.63
C THR A 196 11.95 7.12 -5.47
N ASP A 197 11.04 6.72 -4.58
CA ASP A 197 11.35 5.83 -3.46
C ASP A 197 11.87 4.46 -3.94
N SER A 198 11.36 3.95 -5.06
CA SER A 198 11.86 2.72 -5.68
C SER A 198 13.25 2.89 -6.28
N ALA A 199 13.54 4.04 -6.91
CA ALA A 199 14.83 4.33 -7.51
C ALA A 199 15.98 4.37 -6.49
N THR A 200 15.70 4.79 -5.26
CA THR A 200 16.65 4.87 -4.15
C THR A 200 16.66 3.61 -3.27
N MET A 201 15.75 2.69 -3.49
CA MET A 201 15.47 1.53 -2.63
C MET A 201 14.89 1.88 -1.24
N ILE A 202 14.60 3.15 -0.95
CA ILE A 202 13.96 3.53 0.32
C ILE A 202 12.55 2.91 0.43
N ASN A 203 11.85 2.75 -0.70
CA ASN A 203 10.56 2.04 -0.70
C ASN A 203 10.69 0.64 -0.07
N LYS A 204 11.76 -0.10 -0.40
CA LYS A 204 11.99 -1.44 0.13
C LYS A 204 12.40 -1.42 1.61
N VAL A 205 13.12 -0.37 2.04
CA VAL A 205 13.40 -0.13 3.47
C VAL A 205 12.08 0.06 4.23
N PHE A 206 11.19 0.89 3.71
CA PHE A 206 9.85 1.10 4.29
C PHE A 206 9.04 -0.19 4.34
N GLU A 207 9.11 -1.00 3.32
CA GLU A 207 8.41 -2.29 3.29
C GLU A 207 8.98 -3.30 4.31
N VAL A 208 10.28 -3.31 4.57
CA VAL A 208 10.86 -4.12 5.66
C VAL A 208 10.36 -3.65 7.03
N ILE A 209 10.28 -2.34 7.25
CA ILE A 209 9.74 -1.77 8.49
C ILE A 209 8.25 -2.13 8.63
N GLU A 210 7.48 -1.99 7.57
CA GLU A 210 6.07 -2.35 7.53
C GLU A 210 5.86 -3.85 7.82
N ALA A 211 6.66 -4.73 7.20
CA ALA A 211 6.61 -6.18 7.46
C ALA A 211 6.90 -6.51 8.92
N LYS A 212 7.93 -5.90 9.52
CA LYS A 212 8.23 -6.05 10.94
C LYS A 212 7.02 -5.72 11.80
N LYS A 213 6.38 -4.59 11.55
CA LYS A 213 5.23 -4.11 12.34
C LYS A 213 3.99 -5.00 12.16
N ILE A 214 3.59 -5.26 10.94
CA ILE A 214 2.39 -6.06 10.62
C ILE A 214 2.52 -7.50 11.13
N PHE A 215 3.66 -8.14 10.84
CA PHE A 215 3.83 -9.56 11.13
C PHE A 215 4.49 -9.84 12.48
N LYS A 216 4.96 -8.79 13.19
CA LYS A 216 5.69 -8.91 14.47
C LYS A 216 6.92 -9.82 14.36
N ILE A 217 7.70 -9.58 13.33
CA ILE A 217 8.91 -10.35 13.00
C ILE A 217 10.12 -9.41 13.14
N SER A 218 11.17 -9.86 13.83
CA SER A 218 12.39 -9.06 14.02
C SER A 218 13.15 -8.78 12.71
N TYR A 219 13.89 -7.70 12.65
CA TYR A 219 14.65 -7.29 11.46
C TYR A 219 15.63 -8.37 10.99
N ASN A 220 16.22 -9.14 11.90
CA ASN A 220 17.16 -10.21 11.55
C ASN A 220 16.52 -11.33 10.73
N LYS A 221 15.20 -11.51 10.78
CA LYS A 221 14.44 -12.47 9.98
C LYS A 221 13.90 -11.89 8.66
N LEU A 222 14.14 -10.62 8.39
CA LEU A 222 13.72 -9.94 7.16
C LEU A 222 14.92 -9.67 6.27
N ALA A 223 14.79 -9.87 4.98
CA ALA A 223 15.85 -9.60 4.03
C ALA A 223 15.29 -9.01 2.73
N ILE A 224 16.11 -8.23 2.04
CA ILE A 224 15.80 -7.69 0.72
C ILE A 224 16.55 -8.54 -0.32
N ILE A 225 15.84 -8.96 -1.36
CA ILE A 225 16.41 -9.64 -2.51
C ILE A 225 15.98 -8.92 -3.80
N ILE A 226 16.90 -8.75 -4.73
CA ILE A 226 16.59 -8.15 -6.03
C ILE A 226 16.01 -9.22 -6.95
N HIS A 227 14.85 -8.94 -7.51
CA HIS A 227 14.18 -9.72 -8.55
C HIS A 227 13.71 -8.79 -9.66
N PRO A 228 14.52 -8.59 -10.74
CA PRO A 228 14.28 -7.55 -11.75
C PRO A 228 12.92 -7.65 -12.43
N LYS A 229 12.39 -8.85 -12.63
CA LYS A 229 11.09 -9.08 -13.29
C LYS A 229 9.89 -8.75 -12.41
N SER A 230 10.06 -8.57 -11.08
CA SER A 230 9.00 -8.26 -10.11
C SER A 230 7.80 -9.24 -10.15
N TYR A 231 7.98 -10.46 -10.59
CA TYR A 231 6.94 -11.47 -10.66
C TYR A 231 6.77 -12.22 -9.32
N VAL A 232 7.86 -12.44 -8.61
CA VAL A 232 7.85 -12.93 -7.22
C VAL A 232 7.76 -11.72 -6.30
N HIS A 233 6.84 -11.75 -5.32
CA HIS A 233 6.61 -10.66 -4.37
C HIS A 233 7.14 -10.96 -2.97
N ALA A 234 7.09 -12.23 -2.56
CA ALA A 234 7.66 -12.67 -1.29
C ALA A 234 8.15 -14.11 -1.36
N ILE A 235 9.22 -14.40 -0.61
CA ILE A 235 9.71 -15.75 -0.37
C ILE A 235 9.77 -15.95 1.14
N ILE A 236 9.14 -17.02 1.65
CA ILE A 236 9.11 -17.35 3.08
C ILE A 236 9.78 -18.70 3.27
N LYS A 237 10.89 -18.72 3.99
CA LYS A 237 11.58 -19.95 4.41
C LYS A 237 11.15 -20.31 5.82
N PHE A 238 10.81 -21.56 6.02
CA PHE A 238 10.39 -22.13 7.30
C PHE A 238 11.46 -22.99 7.92
N LYS A 239 11.45 -23.11 9.25
CA LYS A 239 12.40 -23.92 10.02
C LYS A 239 12.32 -25.43 9.73
N ASN A 240 11.20 -25.88 9.19
CA ASN A 240 11.02 -27.29 8.75
C ASN A 240 11.59 -27.55 7.35
N GLY A 241 12.34 -26.60 6.76
CA GLY A 241 12.97 -26.72 5.45
C GLY A 241 12.09 -26.33 4.26
N LEU A 242 10.78 -26.17 4.45
CA LEU A 242 9.88 -25.73 3.36
C LEU A 242 10.10 -24.26 2.99
N THR A 243 9.82 -23.95 1.74
CA THR A 243 9.84 -22.58 1.23
C THR A 243 8.57 -22.30 0.44
N LYS A 244 7.88 -21.20 0.76
CA LYS A 244 6.76 -20.69 -0.04
C LYS A 244 7.23 -19.51 -0.87
N ILE A 245 6.90 -19.54 -2.17
CA ILE A 245 7.15 -18.43 -3.11
C ILE A 245 5.80 -17.95 -3.61
N ILE A 246 5.47 -16.68 -3.40
CA ILE A 246 4.23 -16.09 -3.88
C ILE A 246 4.53 -15.28 -5.12
N VAL A 247 3.85 -15.63 -6.19
CA VAL A 247 3.97 -15.00 -7.51
C VAL A 247 2.62 -14.47 -7.97
N HIS A 248 2.64 -13.32 -8.59
CA HIS A 248 1.51 -12.79 -9.35
C HIS A 248 1.98 -11.68 -10.31
N ASP A 249 1.13 -11.31 -11.27
CA ASP A 249 1.41 -10.20 -12.17
C ASP A 249 1.66 -8.89 -11.39
N THR A 250 2.46 -8.00 -11.98
CA THR A 250 2.73 -6.65 -11.47
C THR A 250 1.51 -5.74 -11.62
N ASP A 251 0.40 -6.16 -11.04
CA ASP A 251 -0.89 -5.45 -11.07
C ASP A 251 -1.53 -5.44 -9.67
N MET A 252 -1.68 -4.22 -9.12
CA MET A 252 -2.34 -4.02 -7.83
C MET A 252 -3.81 -4.47 -7.81
N LYS A 253 -4.39 -4.78 -8.96
CA LYS A 253 -5.72 -5.37 -9.04
C LYS A 253 -5.80 -6.70 -8.28
N ILE A 254 -4.72 -7.50 -8.28
CA ILE A 254 -4.69 -8.82 -7.64
C ILE A 254 -4.80 -8.72 -6.12
N PRO A 255 -3.92 -8.01 -5.40
CA PRO A 255 -4.07 -7.88 -3.93
C PRO A 255 -5.34 -7.13 -3.53
N ILE A 256 -5.78 -6.12 -4.30
CA ILE A 256 -7.02 -5.39 -4.00
C ILE A 256 -8.24 -6.31 -4.16
N PHE A 257 -8.32 -7.07 -5.25
CA PHE A 257 -9.41 -8.03 -5.48
C PHE A 257 -9.50 -9.04 -4.34
N ASN A 258 -8.38 -9.67 -3.99
CA ASN A 258 -8.35 -10.68 -2.94
C ASN A 258 -8.55 -10.09 -1.52
N SER A 259 -8.28 -8.80 -1.30
CA SER A 259 -8.65 -8.12 -0.05
C SER A 259 -10.16 -7.88 0.07
N LEU A 260 -10.84 -7.70 -1.07
CA LEU A 260 -12.28 -7.39 -1.13
C LEU A 260 -13.13 -8.67 -1.06
N TYR A 261 -12.84 -9.64 -1.93
CA TYR A 261 -13.59 -10.88 -2.03
C TYR A 261 -13.00 -11.97 -1.12
N SER A 262 -13.86 -12.70 -0.45
CA SER A 262 -13.54 -14.03 0.06
C SER A 262 -13.58 -15.04 -1.11
N SER A 263 -12.96 -16.20 -0.97
CA SER A 263 -12.61 -17.23 -1.96
C SER A 263 -13.63 -17.65 -3.04
N LYS A 264 -14.81 -17.05 -3.09
CA LYS A 264 -15.91 -17.43 -4.02
C LYS A 264 -15.94 -16.66 -5.34
N LYS A 265 -15.01 -15.74 -5.58
CA LYS A 265 -14.97 -14.94 -6.82
C LYS A 265 -13.64 -15.16 -7.53
N PHE A 266 -13.67 -15.07 -8.85
CA PHE A 266 -12.50 -15.26 -9.70
C PHE A 266 -12.08 -13.94 -10.33
N ILE A 267 -10.77 -13.76 -10.45
CA ILE A 267 -10.18 -12.67 -11.22
C ILE A 267 -9.63 -13.24 -12.52
N ASN A 268 -9.89 -12.55 -13.63
CA ASN A 268 -9.20 -12.84 -14.87
C ASN A 268 -7.73 -12.41 -14.73
N SER A 269 -6.84 -13.37 -14.55
CA SER A 269 -5.38 -13.20 -14.54
C SER A 269 -4.79 -13.67 -15.88
N LYS A 270 -3.56 -13.27 -16.14
CA LYS A 270 -2.82 -13.78 -17.30
C LYS A 270 -2.55 -15.28 -17.11
N LYS A 271 -2.39 -15.99 -18.23
CA LYS A 271 -1.91 -17.37 -18.20
C LYS A 271 -0.51 -17.41 -17.59
N LEU A 272 -0.21 -18.52 -16.94
CA LEU A 272 1.11 -18.74 -16.34
C LEU A 272 2.18 -18.68 -17.43
N ASP A 273 3.17 -17.83 -17.24
CA ASP A 273 4.29 -17.68 -18.19
C ASP A 273 5.49 -18.52 -17.72
N PHE A 274 5.63 -19.70 -18.30
CA PHE A 274 6.75 -20.60 -17.99
C PHE A 274 8.11 -20.02 -18.36
N LYS A 275 8.20 -19.11 -19.35
CA LYS A 275 9.46 -18.42 -19.67
C LYS A 275 9.89 -17.49 -18.54
N VAL A 276 8.93 -16.87 -17.87
CA VAL A 276 9.22 -16.06 -16.66
C VAL A 276 9.61 -16.95 -15.50
N LEU A 277 8.88 -18.05 -15.25
CA LEU A 277 9.15 -18.97 -14.15
C LEU A 277 10.50 -19.67 -14.27
N ASN A 278 10.84 -20.17 -15.47
CA ASN A 278 12.12 -20.84 -15.72
C ASN A 278 13.34 -19.89 -15.61
N ASN A 279 13.11 -18.58 -15.68
CA ASN A 279 14.16 -17.56 -15.64
C ASN A 279 13.96 -16.59 -14.45
N LEU A 280 13.58 -17.13 -13.29
CA LEU A 280 13.58 -16.35 -12.05
C LEU A 280 15.02 -16.01 -11.68
N ASP A 281 15.33 -14.72 -11.68
CA ASP A 281 16.65 -14.18 -11.32
C ASP A 281 16.54 -13.50 -9.96
N PHE A 282 17.34 -13.99 -9.00
CA PHE A 282 17.43 -13.43 -7.67
C PHE A 282 18.87 -13.04 -7.35
N ARG A 283 19.06 -11.80 -6.88
CA ARG A 283 20.38 -11.27 -6.53
C ARG A 283 20.34 -10.62 -5.16
N GLY A 284 21.44 -10.70 -4.41
CA GLY A 284 21.58 -9.96 -3.18
C GLY A 284 21.50 -8.44 -3.43
N ALA A 285 20.83 -7.72 -2.56
CA ALA A 285 20.81 -6.25 -2.60
C ALA A 285 22.18 -5.71 -2.16
N ASN A 286 22.87 -5.01 -3.07
CA ASN A 286 24.22 -4.47 -2.81
C ASN A 286 24.16 -3.13 -2.07
N PRO A 287 24.61 -3.05 -0.79
CA PRO A 287 24.55 -1.80 -0.01
C PRO A 287 25.53 -0.71 -0.48
N LYS A 288 26.53 -1.05 -1.31
CA LYS A 288 27.38 -0.03 -1.96
C LYS A 288 26.61 0.71 -3.05
N LYS A 289 25.72 -0.01 -3.76
CA LYS A 289 24.86 0.56 -4.81
C LYS A 289 23.63 1.25 -4.24
N PHE A 290 23.03 0.67 -3.21
CA PHE A 290 21.82 1.17 -2.56
C PHE A 290 22.08 1.47 -1.08
N PRO A 291 22.76 2.57 -0.77
CA PRO A 291 23.27 2.85 0.58
C PRO A 291 22.16 2.98 1.63
N LEU A 292 20.93 3.36 1.24
CA LEU A 292 19.80 3.50 2.15
C LEU A 292 19.37 2.16 2.79
N ILE A 293 19.71 1.02 2.19
CA ILE A 293 19.46 -0.29 2.80
C ILE A 293 20.20 -0.46 4.14
N LYS A 294 21.34 0.19 4.30
CA LYS A 294 22.12 0.13 5.55
C LYS A 294 21.36 0.69 6.75
N VAL A 295 20.41 1.59 6.52
CA VAL A 295 19.59 2.18 7.58
C VAL A 295 18.84 1.11 8.38
N LEU A 296 18.46 -0.02 7.76
CA LEU A 296 17.80 -1.12 8.48
C LEU A 296 18.63 -1.70 9.64
N LYS A 297 19.96 -1.62 9.56
CA LYS A 297 20.85 -2.08 10.63
C LYS A 297 20.96 -1.08 11.78
N MET A 298 20.50 0.14 11.59
CA MET A 298 20.54 1.23 12.57
C MET A 298 19.22 1.42 13.29
N LEU A 299 18.13 0.81 12.79
CA LEU A 299 16.81 0.95 13.37
C LEU A 299 16.69 0.10 14.63
N PRO A 300 16.22 0.70 15.74
CA PRO A 300 15.98 -0.05 16.97
C PRO A 300 14.77 -0.98 16.84
N GLU A 301 14.76 -2.06 17.62
CA GLU A 301 13.66 -3.03 17.58
C GLU A 301 12.37 -2.51 18.26
N ASN A 302 12.46 -1.60 19.23
CA ASN A 302 11.38 -1.32 20.18
C ASN A 302 10.72 0.07 20.05
N THR A 303 11.01 0.84 19.00
CA THR A 303 10.41 2.19 18.85
C THR A 303 10.10 2.52 17.39
N SER A 304 9.04 3.32 17.19
CA SER A 304 8.67 3.85 15.86
C SER A 304 9.18 5.28 15.60
N LEU A 305 9.90 5.88 16.55
CA LEU A 305 10.37 7.27 16.41
C LEU A 305 11.33 7.43 15.23
N PHE A 306 12.32 6.55 15.13
CA PHE A 306 13.31 6.60 14.07
C PHE A 306 12.71 6.31 12.70
N GLU A 307 11.80 5.36 12.62
CA GLU A 307 11.09 5.06 11.37
C GLU A 307 10.20 6.23 10.96
N THR A 308 9.56 6.91 11.92
CA THR A 308 8.74 8.11 11.64
C THR A 308 9.60 9.26 11.13
N ILE A 309 10.77 9.49 11.73
CA ILE A 309 11.75 10.48 11.25
C ILE A 309 12.18 10.14 9.82
N LEU A 310 12.49 8.88 9.55
CA LEU A 310 12.92 8.43 8.22
C LEU A 310 11.84 8.69 7.16
N VAL A 311 10.57 8.41 7.46
CA VAL A 311 9.43 8.74 6.57
C VAL A 311 9.35 10.24 6.33
N SER A 312 9.41 11.06 7.39
CA SER A 312 9.28 12.51 7.30
C SER A 312 10.41 13.15 6.49
N ILE A 313 11.64 12.70 6.72
CA ILE A 313 12.83 13.16 5.97
C ILE A 313 12.68 12.79 4.49
N ASN A 314 12.32 11.53 4.20
CA ASN A 314 12.15 11.08 2.81
C ASN A 314 11.06 11.87 2.10
N ASP A 315 9.92 12.10 2.75
CA ASP A 315 8.81 12.89 2.16
C ASP A 315 9.29 14.29 1.78
N LYS A 316 10.09 14.94 2.65
CA LYS A 316 10.62 16.27 2.38
C LYS A 316 11.67 16.27 1.26
N PHE A 317 12.58 15.31 1.23
CA PHE A 317 13.54 15.19 0.14
C PHE A 317 12.87 14.92 -1.21
N VAL A 318 11.86 14.06 -1.24
CA VAL A 318 11.11 13.80 -2.48
C VAL A 318 10.34 15.04 -2.95
N GLU A 319 9.74 15.80 -2.03
CA GLU A 319 9.06 17.07 -2.35
C GLU A 319 10.02 18.08 -2.97
N LEU A 320 11.21 18.23 -2.39
CA LEU A 320 12.25 19.15 -2.91
C LEU A 320 12.84 18.70 -4.25
N PHE A 321 12.87 17.39 -4.50
CA PHE A 321 13.41 16.84 -5.74
C PHE A 321 12.41 16.92 -6.91
N LEU A 322 11.10 16.79 -6.68
CA LEU A 322 10.05 16.73 -7.71
C LEU A 322 9.51 18.12 -8.11
#